data_23c6296378f17598a9082e5897526b41
#
_entry.id   23c6296378f17598a9082e5897526b41
#
_cell.length_a   1.000
_cell.length_b   1.000
_cell.length_c   1.000
_cell.angle_alpha   90.00
_cell.angle_beta   90.00
_cell.angle_gamma   90.00
#
_symmetry.space_group_name_H-M   'P 1'
#
loop_
_entity.id
_entity.type
_entity.pdbx_description
1 polymer ?
#
loop_
_entity_poly.entity_id
_entity_poly.type
_entity_poly.pdbx_seq_one_letter_code
_entity_poly.pdbx_strand_id
1 'polypeptide(L)'
;MLDSFVCSIDVFDLVVLKKRKNPLSSVTMHGLGSESIPPEKNNALKAAEAFSAAFGTNGADITVYKNIPMGAGLGGSSADVSGVLNGMAKLYGITDRAKLKEIADKLGSDTGYMLTGGFARMQGRGEIVTPIETSTKLHFLLLCPNTEVSAGACYKKYDELPKTLEWRESFTQNCIKATCENDQNGIGRYVMNDLYKSALHINSDVERAYEELKSFSPLGVAMTGSGSCVFAIFETAELCRWAKSRYKGKFRAIVAQSVTPNGKNEKTGWKNPYKLTEEEQNLMNEE
;
A
#
# COMPACT_ATOMS: atom_id res chain seq x y z
N MET A 1 -19.79 -5.10 2.08
CA MET A 1 -18.92 -5.78 1.09
C MET A 1 -18.12 -4.71 0.39
N LEU A 2 -16.82 -4.91 0.23
CA LEU A 2 -15.92 -4.00 -0.49
C LEU A 2 -16.08 -4.18 -2.01
N ASP A 3 -15.96 -3.08 -2.76
CA ASP A 3 -15.75 -3.06 -4.20
C ASP A 3 -14.86 -1.86 -4.53
N SER A 4 -13.56 -2.10 -4.69
CA SER A 4 -12.55 -1.06 -4.80
C SER A 4 -11.68 -1.24 -6.04
N PHE A 5 -11.36 -0.13 -6.67
CA PHE A 5 -10.28 -0.01 -7.65
C PHE A 5 -9.00 0.40 -6.92
N VAL A 6 -7.94 -0.35 -7.13
CA VAL A 6 -6.65 -0.13 -6.45
C VAL A 6 -5.49 -0.19 -7.44
N CYS A 7 -4.39 0.50 -7.10
CA CYS A 7 -3.11 0.33 -7.79
C CYS A 7 -1.94 0.39 -6.81
N SER A 8 -0.88 -0.32 -7.11
CA SER A 8 0.40 -0.19 -6.40
C SER A 8 1.14 1.06 -6.85
N ILE A 9 1.88 1.67 -5.92
CA ILE A 9 2.69 2.87 -6.17
C ILE A 9 4.14 2.63 -5.76
N ASP A 10 5.07 3.45 -6.28
CA ASP A 10 6.51 3.36 -6.02
C ASP A 10 6.95 3.96 -4.67
N VAL A 11 6.15 3.74 -3.63
CA VAL A 11 6.50 4.02 -2.24
C VAL A 11 6.68 2.68 -1.53
N PHE A 12 7.92 2.31 -1.22
CA PHE A 12 8.29 0.97 -0.76
C PHE A 12 8.88 0.99 0.64
N ASP A 13 8.64 -0.08 1.39
CA ASP A 13 9.49 -0.53 2.47
C ASP A 13 10.54 -1.51 1.92
N LEU A 14 11.68 -1.64 2.60
CA LEU A 14 12.69 -2.63 2.25
C LEU A 14 12.66 -3.76 3.26
N VAL A 15 12.51 -4.99 2.78
CA VAL A 15 12.55 -6.21 3.57
C VAL A 15 13.81 -7.00 3.23
N VAL A 16 14.70 -7.17 4.20
CA VAL A 16 15.91 -7.98 4.07
C VAL A 16 15.71 -9.27 4.86
N LEU A 17 16.02 -10.41 4.24
CA LEU A 17 15.86 -11.74 4.83
C LEU A 17 17.17 -12.51 4.82
N LYS A 18 17.51 -13.09 5.98
CA LYS A 18 18.63 -14.00 6.14
C LYS A 18 18.15 -15.37 6.66
N LYS A 19 18.53 -16.43 5.96
CA LYS A 19 18.14 -17.80 6.29
C LYS A 19 18.68 -18.23 7.66
N ARG A 20 17.83 -18.82 8.49
CA ARG A 20 18.25 -19.44 9.77
C ARG A 20 18.41 -20.94 9.63
N LYS A 21 19.11 -21.54 10.61
CA LYS A 21 19.30 -22.98 10.69
C LYS A 21 18.26 -23.68 11.59
N ASN A 22 17.31 -22.95 12.13
CA ASN A 22 16.23 -23.44 13.00
C ASN A 22 14.89 -22.83 12.55
N PRO A 23 13.74 -23.38 12.98
CA PRO A 23 12.42 -22.92 12.54
C PRO A 23 11.98 -21.56 13.10
N LEU A 24 12.69 -21.00 14.08
CA LEU A 24 12.33 -19.72 14.68
C LEU A 24 12.74 -18.56 13.77
N SER A 25 11.89 -17.55 13.66
CA SER A 25 12.21 -16.30 12.98
C SER A 25 12.43 -15.17 13.99
N SER A 26 13.13 -14.14 13.57
CA SER A 26 13.25 -12.87 14.32
C SER A 26 12.92 -11.69 13.41
N VAL A 27 12.53 -10.56 13.99
CA VAL A 27 12.26 -9.34 13.26
C VAL A 27 12.90 -8.13 13.92
N THR A 28 13.53 -7.31 13.10
CA THR A 28 14.04 -5.98 13.48
C THR A 28 13.38 -4.94 12.57
N MET A 29 12.86 -3.89 13.18
CA MET A 29 12.19 -2.81 12.45
C MET A 29 13.01 -1.53 12.56
N HIS A 30 13.06 -0.74 11.48
CA HIS A 30 13.74 0.53 11.44
C HIS A 30 12.85 1.61 10.81
N GLY A 31 12.79 2.76 11.45
CA GLY A 31 12.20 3.98 10.93
C GLY A 31 10.70 4.14 11.22
N LEU A 32 10.28 5.38 11.16
CA LEU A 32 8.90 5.81 11.39
C LEU A 32 8.32 5.42 12.76
N GLY A 33 9.17 5.15 13.77
CA GLY A 33 8.71 4.70 15.09
C GLY A 33 8.31 3.23 15.17
N SER A 34 8.58 2.45 14.10
CA SER A 34 8.24 1.02 14.03
C SER A 34 9.04 0.15 14.98
N GLU A 35 10.14 0.65 15.54
CA GLU A 35 10.99 0.01 16.54
C GLU A 35 10.24 -0.30 17.83
N SER A 36 9.15 0.43 18.11
CA SER A 36 8.30 0.24 19.28
C SER A 36 7.24 -0.87 19.10
N ILE A 37 7.11 -1.48 17.91
CA ILE A 37 6.13 -2.54 17.65
C ILE A 37 6.58 -3.82 18.34
N PRO A 38 5.82 -4.34 19.33
CA PRO A 38 6.18 -5.59 19.99
C PRO A 38 6.20 -6.75 18.99
N PRO A 39 7.17 -7.70 19.10
CA PRO A 39 7.31 -8.82 18.15
C PRO A 39 6.00 -9.61 17.95
N GLU A 40 5.25 -9.88 19.01
CA GLU A 40 3.99 -10.61 18.98
C GLU A 40 2.86 -9.89 18.20
N LYS A 41 2.99 -8.59 17.99
CA LYS A 41 2.09 -7.75 17.17
C LYS A 41 2.63 -7.51 15.76
N ASN A 42 3.85 -7.96 15.48
CA ASN A 42 4.50 -7.69 14.21
C ASN A 42 4.01 -8.67 13.13
N ASN A 43 3.36 -8.14 12.10
CA ASN A 43 2.78 -8.97 11.05
C ASN A 43 3.85 -9.56 10.11
N ALA A 44 5.02 -8.94 9.97
CA ALA A 44 6.15 -9.50 9.22
C ALA A 44 6.70 -10.77 9.90
N LEU A 45 6.79 -10.78 11.24
CA LEU A 45 7.17 -11.97 11.98
C LEU A 45 6.14 -13.09 11.83
N LYS A 46 4.85 -12.77 12.01
CA LYS A 46 3.75 -13.73 11.81
C LYS A 46 3.74 -14.33 10.41
N ALA A 47 4.10 -13.55 9.40
CA ALA A 47 4.22 -14.03 8.02
C ALA A 47 5.30 -15.10 7.87
N ALA A 48 6.47 -14.88 8.43
CA ALA A 48 7.57 -15.87 8.41
C ALA A 48 7.22 -17.13 9.18
N GLU A 49 6.59 -17.01 10.35
CA GLU A 49 6.14 -18.17 11.14
C GLU A 49 5.07 -18.98 10.39
N ALA A 50 4.08 -18.31 9.81
CA ALA A 50 3.03 -18.97 9.02
C ALA A 50 3.61 -19.66 7.77
N PHE A 51 4.57 -19.02 7.10
CA PHE A 51 5.28 -19.61 5.96
C PHE A 51 6.05 -20.87 6.39
N SER A 52 6.87 -20.77 7.45
CA SER A 52 7.67 -21.90 7.92
C SER A 52 6.81 -23.08 8.36
N ALA A 53 5.70 -22.82 9.05
CA ALA A 53 4.72 -23.84 9.43
C ALA A 53 4.06 -24.52 8.22
N ALA A 54 3.71 -23.73 7.20
CA ALA A 54 2.98 -24.24 6.01
C ALA A 54 3.88 -25.07 5.08
N PHE A 55 5.17 -24.72 4.97
CA PHE A 55 6.09 -25.35 4.02
C PHE A 55 7.15 -26.24 4.68
N GLY A 56 7.17 -26.35 6.01
CA GLY A 56 8.16 -27.16 6.73
C GLY A 56 9.58 -26.62 6.60
N THR A 57 9.74 -25.29 6.48
CA THR A 57 11.06 -24.66 6.33
C THR A 57 11.61 -24.16 7.67
N ASN A 58 12.90 -23.85 7.69
CA ASN A 58 13.49 -23.06 8.75
C ASN A 58 12.97 -21.61 8.69
N GLY A 59 13.20 -20.83 9.76
CA GLY A 59 12.87 -19.42 9.86
C GLY A 59 13.87 -18.51 9.16
N ALA A 60 13.66 -17.20 9.31
CA ALA A 60 14.56 -16.18 8.81
C ALA A 60 14.80 -15.08 9.86
N ASP A 61 15.95 -14.43 9.80
CA ASP A 61 16.15 -13.11 10.38
C ASP A 61 15.61 -12.09 9.39
N ILE A 62 14.68 -11.27 9.87
CA ILE A 62 13.95 -10.30 9.07
C ILE A 62 14.36 -8.90 9.52
N THR A 63 14.80 -8.07 8.58
CA THR A 63 15.00 -6.64 8.83
C THR A 63 14.05 -5.87 7.91
N VAL A 64 13.21 -4.99 8.49
CA VAL A 64 12.28 -4.15 7.74
C VAL A 64 12.64 -2.69 7.93
N TYR A 65 12.90 -1.99 6.84
CA TYR A 65 13.14 -0.55 6.79
C TYR A 65 11.87 0.18 6.31
N LYS A 66 11.20 0.87 7.24
CA LYS A 66 9.91 1.52 6.98
C LYS A 66 10.06 2.87 6.29
N ASN A 67 9.39 3.03 5.15
CA ASN A 67 9.26 4.29 4.44
C ASN A 67 7.80 4.59 4.06
N ILE A 68 6.96 3.56 3.91
CA ILE A 68 5.51 3.72 3.76
C ILE A 68 4.97 4.33 5.06
N PRO A 69 4.30 5.49 5.03
CA PRO A 69 3.71 6.10 6.22
C PRO A 69 2.79 5.13 6.96
N MET A 70 3.04 4.95 8.27
CA MET A 70 2.23 4.04 9.10
C MET A 70 0.86 4.63 9.39
N GLY A 71 -0.17 3.78 9.48
CA GLY A 71 -1.55 4.22 9.78
C GLY A 71 -2.16 5.17 8.74
N ALA A 72 -1.60 5.24 7.54
CA ALA A 72 -1.95 6.21 6.50
C ALA A 72 -2.91 5.67 5.43
N GLY A 73 -3.42 4.44 5.56
CA GLY A 73 -4.28 3.82 4.54
C GLY A 73 -3.55 3.38 3.27
N LEU A 74 -2.21 3.23 3.32
CA LEU A 74 -1.38 2.81 2.18
C LEU A 74 -1.04 1.31 2.17
N GLY A 75 -1.60 0.52 3.09
CA GLY A 75 -1.40 -0.92 3.14
C GLY A 75 0.01 -1.36 3.57
N GLY A 76 0.80 -0.49 4.23
CA GLY A 76 2.21 -0.76 4.55
C GLY A 76 2.45 -2.05 5.33
N SER A 77 1.60 -2.40 6.31
CA SER A 77 1.72 -3.66 7.04
C SER A 77 1.49 -4.88 6.15
N SER A 78 0.53 -4.80 5.20
CA SER A 78 0.26 -5.87 4.23
C SER A 78 1.37 -5.98 3.19
N ALA A 79 2.00 -4.85 2.84
CA ALA A 79 3.19 -4.82 1.99
C ALA A 79 4.38 -5.52 2.66
N ASP A 80 4.63 -5.27 3.96
CA ASP A 80 5.67 -5.98 4.72
C ASP A 80 5.43 -7.49 4.74
N VAL A 81 4.20 -7.92 5.03
CA VAL A 81 3.82 -9.35 5.01
C VAL A 81 4.09 -9.95 3.64
N SER A 82 3.67 -9.29 2.57
CA SER A 82 3.87 -9.80 1.21
C SER A 82 5.36 -9.83 0.83
N GLY A 83 6.13 -8.83 1.24
CA GLY A 83 7.58 -8.79 1.10
C GLY A 83 8.26 -9.99 1.77
N VAL A 84 7.88 -10.30 3.01
CA VAL A 84 8.39 -11.48 3.74
C VAL A 84 7.97 -12.77 3.04
N LEU A 85 6.70 -12.95 2.66
CA LEU A 85 6.24 -14.18 2.01
C LEU A 85 6.92 -14.41 0.65
N ASN A 86 7.03 -13.39 -0.20
CA ASN A 86 7.72 -13.48 -1.48
C ASN A 86 9.24 -13.72 -1.29
N GLY A 87 9.85 -13.02 -0.34
CA GLY A 87 11.27 -13.18 -0.02
C GLY A 87 11.60 -14.56 0.53
N MET A 88 10.80 -15.11 1.45
CA MET A 88 10.96 -16.47 1.95
C MET A 88 10.73 -17.51 0.85
N ALA A 89 9.74 -17.29 -0.03
CA ALA A 89 9.52 -18.17 -1.18
C ALA A 89 10.76 -18.24 -2.08
N LYS A 90 11.38 -17.09 -2.38
CA LYS A 90 12.64 -17.01 -3.13
C LYS A 90 13.77 -17.72 -2.34
N LEU A 91 13.91 -17.42 -1.05
CA LEU A 91 14.97 -17.95 -0.17
C LEU A 91 14.94 -19.47 -0.04
N TYR A 92 13.76 -20.08 -0.03
CA TYR A 92 13.55 -21.52 0.14
C TYR A 92 13.17 -22.27 -1.14
N GLY A 93 13.11 -21.59 -2.29
CA GLY A 93 12.78 -22.19 -3.58
C GLY A 93 11.32 -22.65 -3.69
N ILE A 94 10.40 -22.01 -2.98
CA ILE A 94 8.97 -22.33 -3.01
C ILE A 94 8.28 -21.62 -4.18
N THR A 95 7.57 -22.37 -5.01
CA THR A 95 6.86 -21.87 -6.19
C THR A 95 5.33 -21.95 -6.09
N ASP A 96 4.80 -22.54 -5.02
CA ASP A 96 3.37 -22.72 -4.79
C ASP A 96 2.70 -21.38 -4.45
N ARG A 97 2.27 -20.66 -5.49
CA ARG A 97 1.62 -19.36 -5.38
C ARG A 97 0.23 -19.43 -4.74
N ALA A 98 -0.49 -20.53 -4.95
CA ALA A 98 -1.83 -20.71 -4.37
C ALA A 98 -1.74 -20.79 -2.84
N LYS A 99 -0.82 -21.60 -2.32
CA LYS A 99 -0.60 -21.74 -0.88
C LYS A 99 -0.04 -20.46 -0.25
N LEU A 100 0.82 -19.71 -0.97
CA LEU A 100 1.26 -18.39 -0.51
C LEU A 100 0.08 -17.42 -0.37
N LYS A 101 -0.85 -17.43 -1.33
CA LYS A 101 -2.05 -16.59 -1.26
C LYS A 101 -2.95 -16.97 -0.10
N GLU A 102 -3.15 -18.27 0.18
CA GLU A 102 -3.92 -18.72 1.34
C GLU A 102 -3.34 -18.21 2.67
N ILE A 103 -2.00 -18.19 2.79
CA ILE A 103 -1.31 -17.64 3.97
C ILE A 103 -1.54 -16.13 4.05
N ALA A 104 -1.36 -15.42 2.94
CA ALA A 104 -1.55 -13.99 2.86
C ALA A 104 -2.97 -13.55 3.25
N ASP A 105 -3.99 -14.20 2.71
CA ASP A 105 -5.40 -13.88 2.97
C ASP A 105 -5.81 -14.08 4.45
N LYS A 106 -5.11 -14.97 5.17
CA LYS A 106 -5.30 -15.17 6.62
C LYS A 106 -4.62 -14.10 7.48
N LEU A 107 -3.59 -13.45 6.96
CA LEU A 107 -2.81 -12.44 7.68
C LEU A 107 -3.35 -11.02 7.53
N GLY A 108 -4.09 -10.74 6.47
CA GLY A 108 -4.71 -9.44 6.27
C GLY A 108 -5.48 -9.33 4.95
N SER A 109 -6.51 -8.50 4.94
CA SER A 109 -7.42 -8.35 3.79
C SER A 109 -6.72 -7.89 2.51
N ASP A 110 -5.71 -7.01 2.63
CA ASP A 110 -5.00 -6.45 1.48
C ASP A 110 -3.75 -7.26 1.11
N THR A 111 -3.38 -8.26 1.92
CA THR A 111 -2.10 -8.98 1.76
C THR A 111 -2.08 -9.82 0.49
N GLY A 112 -3.21 -10.46 0.16
CA GLY A 112 -3.35 -11.24 -1.07
C GLY A 112 -3.13 -10.40 -2.33
N TYR A 113 -3.63 -9.17 -2.34
CA TYR A 113 -3.36 -8.21 -3.41
C TYR A 113 -1.87 -7.80 -3.45
N MET A 114 -1.28 -7.50 -2.28
CA MET A 114 0.10 -7.04 -2.18
C MET A 114 1.13 -8.10 -2.64
N LEU A 115 0.78 -9.40 -2.69
CA LEU A 115 1.67 -10.43 -3.24
C LEU A 115 2.01 -10.21 -4.72
N THR A 116 1.12 -9.58 -5.47
CA THR A 116 1.27 -9.33 -6.91
C THR A 116 1.36 -7.84 -7.20
N GLY A 117 0.51 -7.04 -6.61
CA GLY A 117 0.41 -5.60 -6.87
C GLY A 117 -0.17 -5.28 -8.24
N GLY A 118 0.14 -4.08 -8.74
CA GLY A 118 -0.37 -3.55 -10.01
C GLY A 118 -1.75 -2.93 -9.89
N PHE A 119 -2.48 -2.80 -10.99
CA PHE A 119 -3.88 -2.39 -10.99
C PHE A 119 -4.79 -3.59 -10.76
N ALA A 120 -5.78 -3.43 -9.89
CA ALA A 120 -6.73 -4.49 -9.61
C ALA A 120 -8.09 -3.97 -9.13
N ARG A 121 -9.13 -4.81 -9.27
CA ARG A 121 -10.38 -4.71 -8.54
C ARG A 121 -10.32 -5.61 -7.33
N MET A 122 -10.62 -5.07 -6.16
CA MET A 122 -10.70 -5.83 -4.90
C MET A 122 -12.15 -5.88 -4.43
N GLN A 123 -12.65 -7.08 -4.13
CA GLN A 123 -14.01 -7.32 -3.69
C GLN A 123 -14.06 -8.20 -2.43
N GLY A 124 -15.29 -8.40 -1.89
CA GLY A 124 -15.46 -9.17 -0.67
C GLY A 124 -15.03 -8.39 0.57
N ARG A 125 -14.06 -8.90 1.31
CA ARG A 125 -13.34 -8.24 2.41
C ARG A 125 -11.98 -7.69 1.96
N GLY A 126 -11.62 -7.89 0.64
CA GLY A 126 -10.33 -7.61 0.02
C GLY A 126 -9.64 -8.86 -0.56
N GLU A 127 -10.15 -10.07 -0.26
CA GLU A 127 -9.58 -11.35 -0.69
C GLU A 127 -9.85 -11.71 -2.15
N ILE A 128 -10.90 -11.14 -2.75
CA ILE A 128 -11.23 -11.37 -4.17
C ILE A 128 -10.52 -10.30 -4.99
N VAL A 129 -9.40 -10.68 -5.60
CA VAL A 129 -8.54 -9.78 -6.37
C VAL A 129 -8.62 -10.15 -7.84
N THR A 130 -9.08 -9.21 -8.66
CA THR A 130 -9.10 -9.34 -10.13
C THR A 130 -8.10 -8.36 -10.71
N PRO A 131 -6.94 -8.83 -11.23
CA PRO A 131 -5.95 -7.97 -11.87
C PRO A 131 -6.51 -7.25 -13.10
N ILE A 132 -6.02 -6.05 -13.34
CA ILE A 132 -6.36 -5.23 -14.51
C ILE A 132 -5.07 -5.02 -15.30
N GLU A 133 -5.01 -5.62 -16.50
CA GLU A 133 -3.89 -5.42 -17.41
C GLU A 133 -4.04 -4.06 -18.11
N THR A 134 -3.03 -3.22 -17.96
CA THR A 134 -3.04 -1.87 -18.56
C THR A 134 -1.63 -1.33 -18.71
N SER A 135 -1.46 -0.42 -19.66
CA SER A 135 -0.27 0.43 -19.81
C SER A 135 -0.41 1.80 -19.13
N THR A 136 -1.56 2.07 -18.50
CA THR A 136 -1.83 3.35 -17.83
C THR A 136 -0.79 3.62 -16.76
N LYS A 137 -0.24 4.83 -16.77
CA LYS A 137 0.59 5.37 -15.71
C LYS A 137 -0.12 6.52 -15.03
N LEU A 138 -0.22 6.45 -13.71
CA LEU A 138 -0.77 7.51 -12.88
C LEU A 138 0.35 8.16 -12.08
N HIS A 139 0.27 9.47 -11.94
CA HIS A 139 1.20 10.27 -11.16
C HIS A 139 0.47 10.89 -9.98
N PHE A 140 1.03 10.69 -8.79
CA PHE A 140 0.37 11.06 -7.55
C PHE A 140 1.20 12.07 -6.75
N LEU A 141 0.50 13.02 -6.15
CA LEU A 141 0.99 13.74 -4.98
C LEU A 141 0.16 13.28 -3.78
N LEU A 142 0.83 12.70 -2.79
CA LEU A 142 0.20 12.28 -1.56
C LEU A 142 0.51 13.30 -0.46
N LEU A 143 -0.50 13.63 0.35
CA LEU A 143 -0.33 14.32 1.63
C LEU A 143 -0.68 13.36 2.75
N CYS A 144 0.27 13.10 3.62
CA CYS A 144 0.13 12.15 4.71
C CYS A 144 0.11 12.91 6.05
N PRO A 145 -1.07 13.09 6.67
CA PRO A 145 -1.17 13.56 8.05
C PRO A 145 -0.41 12.63 9.01
N ASN A 146 0.21 13.20 10.04
CA ASN A 146 0.96 12.43 11.05
C ASN A 146 0.04 11.70 12.06
N THR A 147 -1.26 11.87 11.92
CA THR A 147 -2.28 11.28 12.80
C THR A 147 -2.92 10.09 12.10
N GLU A 148 -2.88 8.94 12.75
CA GLU A 148 -3.43 7.71 12.23
C GLU A 148 -4.97 7.72 12.26
N VAL A 149 -5.59 7.04 11.29
CA VAL A 149 -7.00 6.65 11.34
C VAL A 149 -7.06 5.13 11.43
N SER A 150 -7.53 4.62 12.56
CA SER A 150 -7.74 3.18 12.71
C SER A 150 -8.79 2.71 11.71
N ALA A 151 -8.46 1.70 10.90
CA ALA A 151 -9.39 1.10 9.96
C ALA A 151 -10.68 0.62 10.66
N GLY A 152 -10.55 -0.08 11.80
CA GLY A 152 -11.70 -0.54 12.56
C GLY A 152 -12.61 0.60 13.02
N ALA A 153 -12.04 1.72 13.53
CA ALA A 153 -12.81 2.88 13.93
C ALA A 153 -13.49 3.56 12.73
N CYS A 154 -12.81 3.62 11.58
CA CYS A 154 -13.33 4.22 10.36
C CYS A 154 -14.53 3.43 9.82
N TYR A 155 -14.42 2.10 9.72
CA TYR A 155 -15.53 1.24 9.30
C TYR A 155 -16.70 1.28 10.29
N LYS A 156 -16.44 1.24 11.61
CA LYS A 156 -17.48 1.38 12.62
C LYS A 156 -18.23 2.71 12.44
N LYS A 157 -17.50 3.81 12.24
CA LYS A 157 -18.11 5.12 12.00
C LYS A 157 -18.91 5.15 10.69
N TYR A 158 -18.42 4.49 9.64
CA TYR A 158 -19.14 4.33 8.38
C TYR A 158 -20.50 3.64 8.57
N ASP A 159 -20.57 2.61 9.41
CA ASP A 159 -21.81 1.90 9.70
C ASP A 159 -22.83 2.74 10.51
N GLU A 160 -22.35 3.70 11.31
CA GLU A 160 -23.16 4.63 12.08
C GLU A 160 -23.74 5.79 11.26
N LEU A 161 -23.09 6.16 10.16
CA LEU A 161 -23.51 7.29 9.33
C LEU A 161 -24.72 6.93 8.45
N PRO A 162 -25.64 7.89 8.22
CA PRO A 162 -26.74 7.70 7.28
C PRO A 162 -26.21 7.34 5.90
N LYS A 163 -26.66 6.20 5.37
CA LYS A 163 -26.35 5.79 4.00
C LYS A 163 -27.33 6.46 3.06
N THR A 164 -26.87 7.42 2.29
CA THR A 164 -27.66 7.96 1.19
C THR A 164 -27.75 6.89 0.11
N LEU A 165 -28.95 6.31 -0.07
CA LEU A 165 -29.27 5.41 -1.18
C LEU A 165 -29.39 6.18 -2.50
N GLU A 166 -28.39 6.98 -2.85
CA GLU A 166 -28.28 7.46 -4.21
C GLU A 166 -27.75 6.30 -5.07
N TRP A 167 -28.51 5.97 -6.10
CA TRP A 167 -28.10 5.05 -7.15
C TRP A 167 -26.85 5.64 -7.80
N ARG A 168 -25.68 5.21 -7.39
CA ARG A 168 -24.42 5.66 -7.98
C ARG A 168 -24.04 4.66 -9.06
N GLU A 169 -23.81 5.14 -10.27
CA GLU A 169 -22.99 4.39 -11.21
C GLU A 169 -21.77 3.84 -10.46
N SER A 170 -21.39 2.61 -10.75
CA SER A 170 -20.24 2.00 -10.11
C SER A 170 -18.98 2.81 -10.42
N PHE A 171 -18.57 3.70 -9.52
CA PHE A 171 -17.33 4.46 -9.65
C PHE A 171 -16.14 3.54 -9.88
N THR A 172 -16.11 2.38 -9.22
CA THR A 172 -15.11 1.33 -9.43
C THR A 172 -15.10 0.88 -10.89
N GLN A 173 -16.26 0.56 -11.49
CA GLN A 173 -16.33 0.12 -12.89
C GLN A 173 -15.89 1.21 -13.86
N ASN A 174 -16.26 2.46 -13.59
CA ASN A 174 -15.84 3.58 -14.42
C ASN A 174 -14.33 3.84 -14.33
N CYS A 175 -13.71 3.73 -13.15
CA CYS A 175 -12.26 3.77 -13.00
C CYS A 175 -11.58 2.63 -13.78
N ILE A 176 -12.10 1.39 -13.71
CA ILE A 176 -11.57 0.24 -14.45
C ILE A 176 -11.65 0.49 -15.96
N LYS A 177 -12.82 0.92 -16.46
CA LYS A 177 -13.01 1.24 -17.88
C LYS A 177 -12.02 2.30 -18.33
N ALA A 178 -11.94 3.44 -17.63
CA ALA A 178 -11.00 4.51 -17.94
C ALA A 178 -9.53 4.03 -17.92
N THR A 179 -9.19 3.13 -17.00
CA THR A 179 -7.86 2.53 -16.92
C THR A 179 -7.55 1.67 -18.15
N CYS A 180 -8.48 0.84 -18.61
CA CYS A 180 -8.32 0.03 -19.83
C CYS A 180 -8.21 0.90 -21.09
N GLU A 181 -8.84 2.08 -21.08
CA GLU A 181 -8.83 3.05 -22.18
C GLU A 181 -7.64 4.04 -22.11
N ASN A 182 -6.77 3.92 -21.10
CA ASN A 182 -5.69 4.87 -20.79
C ASN A 182 -6.18 6.31 -20.60
N ASP A 183 -7.40 6.49 -20.09
CA ASP A 183 -8.04 7.78 -19.82
C ASP A 183 -7.78 8.23 -18.38
N GLN A 184 -6.67 8.95 -18.17
CA GLN A 184 -6.33 9.49 -16.84
C GLN A 184 -7.36 10.50 -16.33
N ASN A 185 -7.98 11.28 -17.22
CA ASN A 185 -9.04 12.22 -16.87
C ASN A 185 -10.30 11.50 -16.38
N GLY A 186 -10.67 10.40 -17.04
CA GLY A 186 -11.75 9.54 -16.61
C GLY A 186 -11.48 8.95 -15.23
N ILE A 187 -10.29 8.43 -15.00
CA ILE A 187 -9.90 7.93 -13.68
C ILE A 187 -10.03 9.05 -12.63
N GLY A 188 -9.44 10.22 -12.89
CA GLY A 188 -9.50 11.37 -11.98
C GLY A 188 -10.91 11.81 -11.64
N ARG A 189 -11.85 11.75 -12.62
CA ARG A 189 -13.26 12.09 -12.44
C ARG A 189 -14.00 11.13 -11.52
N TYR A 190 -13.63 9.84 -11.54
CA TYR A 190 -14.35 8.78 -10.84
C TYR A 190 -13.69 8.31 -9.56
N VAL A 191 -12.46 8.76 -9.24
CA VAL A 191 -11.85 8.41 -7.95
C VAL A 191 -12.65 8.98 -6.79
N MET A 192 -13.00 8.10 -5.86
CA MET A 192 -13.69 8.45 -4.64
C MET A 192 -13.39 7.44 -3.53
N ASN A 193 -13.82 7.75 -2.31
CA ASN A 193 -13.72 6.81 -1.19
C ASN A 193 -14.92 6.99 -0.26
N ASP A 194 -15.72 5.95 -0.10
CA ASP A 194 -16.91 5.97 0.76
C ASP A 194 -16.57 6.19 2.24
N LEU A 195 -15.37 5.80 2.66
CA LEU A 195 -14.90 5.99 4.03
C LEU A 195 -14.48 7.44 4.32
N TYR A 196 -14.37 8.31 3.30
CA TYR A 196 -13.90 9.69 3.48
C TYR A 196 -14.70 10.44 4.55
N LYS A 197 -16.03 10.42 4.47
CA LYS A 197 -16.89 11.07 5.46
C LYS A 197 -16.67 10.53 6.88
N SER A 198 -16.45 9.23 7.01
CA SER A 198 -16.18 8.60 8.30
C SER A 198 -14.84 9.02 8.88
N ALA A 199 -13.82 9.10 8.02
CA ALA A 199 -12.48 9.56 8.40
C ALA A 199 -12.49 11.02 8.89
N LEU A 200 -13.29 11.90 8.29
CA LEU A 200 -13.44 13.29 8.73
C LEU A 200 -13.94 13.42 10.17
N HIS A 201 -14.81 12.51 10.61
CA HIS A 201 -15.29 12.50 11.99
C HIS A 201 -14.23 12.06 13.02
N ILE A 202 -13.18 11.39 12.53
CA ILE A 202 -12.09 10.87 13.36
C ILE A 202 -10.91 11.82 13.34
N ASN A 203 -10.60 12.39 12.16
CA ASN A 203 -9.41 13.20 11.94
C ASN A 203 -9.67 14.32 10.92
N SER A 204 -9.77 15.55 11.40
CA SER A 204 -10.01 16.74 10.56
C SER A 204 -8.83 17.10 9.64
N ASP A 205 -7.62 16.58 9.89
CA ASP A 205 -6.47 16.78 9.01
C ASP A 205 -6.66 16.12 7.64
N VAL A 206 -7.55 15.11 7.53
CA VAL A 206 -7.93 14.49 6.25
C VAL A 206 -8.61 15.50 5.33
N GLU A 207 -9.56 16.29 5.87
CA GLU A 207 -10.24 17.34 5.09
C GLU A 207 -9.25 18.41 4.64
N ARG A 208 -8.40 18.84 5.57
CA ARG A 208 -7.37 19.85 5.25
C ARG A 208 -6.45 19.35 4.14
N ALA A 209 -5.95 18.12 4.22
CA ALA A 209 -5.10 17.53 3.19
C ALA A 209 -5.83 17.45 1.83
N TYR A 210 -7.14 17.13 1.86
CA TYR A 210 -7.97 17.07 0.66
C TYR A 210 -8.10 18.45 -0.01
N GLU A 211 -8.46 19.50 0.75
CA GLU A 211 -8.61 20.84 0.22
C GLU A 211 -7.26 21.45 -0.23
N GLU A 212 -6.17 21.18 0.49
CA GLU A 212 -4.82 21.59 0.08
C GLU A 212 -4.42 20.97 -1.27
N LEU A 213 -4.69 19.66 -1.49
CA LEU A 213 -4.42 19.01 -2.78
C LEU A 213 -5.32 19.54 -3.89
N LYS A 214 -6.60 19.74 -3.61
CA LYS A 214 -7.57 20.25 -4.58
C LYS A 214 -7.22 21.64 -5.10
N SER A 215 -6.55 22.46 -4.29
CA SER A 215 -6.11 23.81 -4.67
C SER A 215 -5.10 23.83 -5.84
N PHE A 216 -4.43 22.70 -6.13
CA PHE A 216 -3.52 22.55 -7.26
C PHE A 216 -4.23 22.15 -8.57
N SER A 217 -5.57 22.07 -8.58
CA SER A 217 -6.37 21.67 -9.76
C SER A 217 -5.93 20.35 -10.41
N PRO A 218 -5.80 19.25 -9.63
CA PRO A 218 -5.45 17.95 -10.16
C PRO A 218 -6.60 17.34 -10.98
N LEU A 219 -6.36 16.22 -11.65
CA LEU A 219 -7.40 15.44 -12.35
C LEU A 219 -8.44 14.87 -11.38
N GLY A 220 -8.02 14.51 -10.17
CA GLY A 220 -8.89 14.01 -9.11
C GLY A 220 -8.18 13.95 -7.77
N VAL A 221 -8.96 13.95 -6.68
CA VAL A 221 -8.48 13.85 -5.30
C VAL A 221 -9.31 12.82 -4.55
N ALA A 222 -8.67 11.94 -3.80
CA ALA A 222 -9.36 11.00 -2.92
C ALA A 222 -8.48 10.61 -1.71
N MET A 223 -9.13 10.12 -0.66
CA MET A 223 -8.45 9.47 0.47
C MET A 223 -8.11 8.02 0.11
N THR A 224 -6.95 7.52 0.52
CA THR A 224 -6.57 6.12 0.31
C THR A 224 -6.96 5.25 1.52
N GLY A 225 -7.55 4.08 1.25
CA GLY A 225 -7.95 3.12 2.28
C GLY A 225 -8.85 3.74 3.34
N SER A 226 -8.58 3.50 4.62
CA SER A 226 -9.29 4.13 5.75
C SER A 226 -8.74 5.52 6.12
N GLY A 227 -7.77 6.04 5.38
CA GLY A 227 -7.05 7.27 5.68
C GLY A 227 -5.85 6.98 6.60
N SER A 228 -5.14 7.99 7.01
CA SER A 228 -5.34 9.44 6.90
C SER A 228 -4.82 10.08 5.60
N CYS A 229 -4.04 9.34 4.80
CA CYS A 229 -3.41 9.88 3.61
C CYS A 229 -4.45 10.20 2.52
N VAL A 230 -4.25 11.34 1.86
CA VAL A 230 -5.03 11.79 0.71
C VAL A 230 -4.09 11.90 -0.47
N PHE A 231 -4.56 11.53 -1.66
CA PHE A 231 -3.78 11.62 -2.89
C PHE A 231 -4.50 12.47 -3.94
N ALA A 232 -3.72 13.13 -4.76
CA ALA A 232 -4.17 13.79 -5.98
C ALA A 232 -3.51 13.15 -7.20
N ILE A 233 -4.27 12.98 -8.28
CA ILE A 233 -3.79 12.46 -9.57
C ILE A 233 -3.47 13.67 -10.46
N PHE A 234 -2.28 13.64 -11.07
CA PHE A 234 -1.85 14.64 -12.04
C PHE A 234 -1.56 13.99 -13.39
N GLU A 235 -1.69 14.76 -14.46
CA GLU A 235 -1.45 14.29 -15.81
C GLU A 235 0.00 13.83 -16.03
N THR A 236 0.96 14.50 -15.38
CA THR A 236 2.39 14.19 -15.56
C THR A 236 3.15 14.23 -14.23
N ALA A 237 4.30 13.54 -14.22
CA ALA A 237 5.22 13.56 -13.09
C ALA A 237 5.79 14.98 -12.82
N GLU A 238 5.92 15.81 -13.87
CA GLU A 238 6.37 17.19 -13.77
C GLU A 238 5.37 18.03 -12.99
N LEU A 239 4.07 17.90 -13.27
CA LEU A 239 3.00 18.59 -12.53
C LEU A 239 2.96 18.17 -11.06
N CYS A 240 3.15 16.88 -10.77
CA CYS A 240 3.29 16.41 -9.38
C CYS A 240 4.47 17.08 -8.66
N ARG A 241 5.64 17.11 -9.29
CA ARG A 241 6.85 17.75 -8.72
C ARG A 241 6.66 19.25 -8.55
N TRP A 242 6.03 19.92 -9.50
CA TRP A 242 5.68 21.32 -9.41
C TRP A 242 4.74 21.58 -8.22
N ALA A 243 3.63 20.84 -8.11
CA ALA A 243 2.69 20.95 -7.00
C ALA A 243 3.39 20.73 -5.65
N LYS A 244 4.22 19.66 -5.53
CA LYS A 244 5.04 19.43 -4.34
C LYS A 244 5.95 20.62 -4.01
N SER A 245 6.61 21.22 -4.99
CA SER A 245 7.52 22.36 -4.77
C SER A 245 6.80 23.62 -4.25
N ARG A 246 5.52 23.77 -4.61
CA ARG A 246 4.65 24.88 -4.19
C ARG A 246 3.93 24.61 -2.88
N TYR A 247 3.81 23.34 -2.50
CA TYR A 247 3.19 22.96 -1.24
C TYR A 247 3.95 23.52 -0.04
N LYS A 248 3.26 24.26 0.83
CA LYS A 248 3.83 24.89 2.03
C LYS A 248 3.11 24.45 3.31
N GLY A 249 2.21 23.46 3.19
CA GLY A 249 1.48 22.93 4.34
C GLY A 249 2.37 22.07 5.26
N LYS A 250 1.77 21.55 6.32
CA LYS A 250 2.45 20.81 7.39
C LYS A 250 2.59 19.32 7.15
N PHE A 251 1.88 18.75 6.17
CA PHE A 251 1.84 17.31 5.96
C PHE A 251 3.07 16.82 5.16
N ARG A 252 3.48 15.59 5.42
CA ARG A 252 4.49 14.93 4.59
C ARG A 252 3.96 14.78 3.17
N ALA A 253 4.63 15.42 2.22
CA ALA A 253 4.27 15.38 0.80
C ALA A 253 5.16 14.39 0.04
N ILE A 254 4.56 13.40 -0.62
CA ILE A 254 5.25 12.34 -1.36
C ILE A 254 4.77 12.39 -2.82
N VAL A 255 5.71 12.48 -3.77
CA VAL A 255 5.43 12.22 -5.19
C VAL A 255 5.61 10.74 -5.43
N ALA A 256 4.65 10.13 -6.11
CA ALA A 256 4.66 8.72 -6.45
C ALA A 256 4.05 8.49 -7.84
N GLN A 257 4.25 7.30 -8.37
CA GLN A 257 3.60 6.84 -9.61
C GLN A 257 3.10 5.41 -9.44
N SER A 258 2.12 5.02 -10.28
CA SER A 258 1.68 3.64 -10.33
C SER A 258 2.78 2.72 -10.86
N VAL A 259 2.82 1.49 -10.34
CA VAL A 259 3.78 0.46 -10.76
C VAL A 259 3.06 -0.80 -11.26
N THR A 260 3.72 -1.52 -12.15
CA THR A 260 3.23 -2.79 -12.69
C THR A 260 3.30 -3.92 -11.65
N PRO A 261 2.60 -5.04 -11.87
CA PRO A 261 2.68 -6.20 -10.99
C PRO A 261 4.13 -6.63 -10.74
N ASN A 262 4.47 -6.83 -9.46
CA ASN A 262 5.80 -7.20 -8.98
C ASN A 262 6.93 -6.20 -9.27
N GLY A 263 6.63 -4.99 -9.75
CA GLY A 263 7.62 -3.94 -10.02
C GLY A 263 8.74 -4.35 -10.99
N LYS A 264 8.59 -5.48 -11.69
CA LYS A 264 9.62 -5.98 -12.61
C LYS A 264 9.85 -4.97 -13.75
N ASN A 265 11.10 -4.56 -13.91
CA ASN A 265 11.60 -3.68 -14.98
C ASN A 265 11.27 -2.19 -14.85
N GLU A 266 10.73 -1.70 -13.76
CA GLU A 266 10.57 -0.27 -13.58
C GLU A 266 11.78 0.31 -12.83
N LYS A 267 12.52 1.21 -13.51
CA LYS A 267 13.46 2.10 -12.82
C LYS A 267 12.62 3.06 -11.98
N THR A 268 12.24 2.62 -10.79
CA THR A 268 11.62 3.51 -9.81
C THR A 268 12.71 4.49 -9.35
N GLY A 269 12.37 5.76 -9.25
CA GLY A 269 13.29 6.76 -8.68
C GLY A 269 13.51 6.59 -7.17
N TRP A 270 12.98 5.50 -6.59
CA TRP A 270 13.10 5.21 -5.17
C TRP A 270 14.57 4.96 -4.79
N LYS A 271 15.01 5.66 -3.78
CA LYS A 271 16.31 5.43 -3.17
C LYS A 271 16.05 5.03 -1.73
N ASN A 272 16.69 3.94 -1.31
CA ASN A 272 16.64 3.53 0.09
C ASN A 272 17.18 4.68 0.98
N PRO A 273 16.37 5.25 1.87
CA PRO A 273 16.81 6.32 2.76
C PRO A 273 17.70 5.81 3.91
N TYR A 274 17.80 4.50 4.10
CA TYR A 274 18.54 3.89 5.18
C TYR A 274 19.94 3.47 4.76
N LYS A 275 20.89 3.61 5.68
CA LYS A 275 22.25 3.10 5.50
C LYS A 275 22.23 1.61 5.84
N LEU A 276 22.33 0.78 4.84
CA LEU A 276 22.41 -0.67 5.00
C LEU A 276 23.77 -1.10 5.53
N THR A 277 23.82 -2.21 6.27
CA THR A 277 25.05 -2.87 6.62
C THR A 277 25.73 -3.45 5.37
N GLU A 278 27.02 -3.74 5.45
CA GLU A 278 27.78 -4.34 4.34
C GLU A 278 27.17 -5.69 3.92
N GLU A 279 26.74 -6.50 4.89
CA GLU A 279 26.08 -7.78 4.65
C GLU A 279 24.76 -7.61 3.90
N GLU A 280 23.92 -6.65 4.29
CA GLU A 280 22.64 -6.35 3.62
C GLU A 280 22.84 -5.80 2.20
N GLN A 281 23.88 -5.01 1.98
CA GLN A 281 24.25 -4.53 0.64
C GLN A 281 24.65 -5.68 -0.27
N ASN A 282 25.40 -6.64 0.23
CA ASN A 282 25.81 -7.83 -0.52
C ASN A 282 24.60 -8.70 -0.90
N LEU A 283 23.66 -8.91 0.03
CA LEU A 283 22.41 -9.64 -0.27
C LEU A 283 21.56 -9.00 -1.35
N MET A 284 21.58 -7.66 -1.48
CA MET A 284 20.86 -6.96 -2.55
C MET A 284 21.54 -7.07 -3.93
N ASN A 285 22.83 -7.38 -3.97
CA ASN A 285 23.61 -7.48 -5.20
C ASN A 285 23.68 -8.91 -5.76
N GLU A 286 23.15 -9.91 -5.05
CA GLU A 286 23.09 -11.33 -5.46
C GLU A 286 21.85 -11.64 -6.33
N GLU A 287 21.33 -10.67 -7.10
CA GLU A 287 20.22 -10.87 -8.07
C GLU A 287 20.68 -11.41 -9.42
#